data_45f66d0faa42e1fa08d96a0487fb8f65
#
_entry.id   45f66d0faa42e1fa08d96a0487fb8f65
#
_cell.length_a   1.000
_cell.length_b   1.000
_cell.length_c   1.000
_cell.angle_alpha   90.00
_cell.angle_beta   90.00
_cell.angle_gamma   90.00
#
_symmetry.space_group_name_H-M   'P 1'
#
loop_
_entity.id
_entity.type
_entity.pdbx_description
1 polymer ?
#
loop_
_entity_poly.entity_id
_entity_poly.type
_entity_poly.pdbx_seq_one_letter_code
_entity_poly.pdbx_strand_id
1 'polypeptide(L)'
;MVTFRESAIIPDLKIFEPSIFRDHRGEYVETFNRDDYRFTRPDGTTIEFVEDDISRSHTGVLRGLHGDDRTWKLVQCLHGAIHFVVVDMRIDSPAYRRWQAFHLDDQNRHQVLVPAGCGNGHYAIRTCLFSYKQSERYSGAANQFTVRWNDPSLAIEWPVDDPTLSERDRSAPDLPPLP
;
A
#
# COMPACT_ATOMS: atom_id res chain seq x y z
N MET A 1 -5.38 21.26 4.88
CA MET A 1 -4.87 21.04 3.50
C MET A 1 -3.90 19.87 3.56
N VAL A 2 -4.06 18.89 2.72
CA VAL A 2 -3.13 17.76 2.60
C VAL A 2 -2.00 18.16 1.67
N THR A 3 -0.76 17.82 2.02
CA THR A 3 0.38 17.94 1.12
C THR A 3 0.76 16.56 0.60
N PHE A 4 1.23 16.47 -0.63
CA PHE A 4 1.73 15.22 -1.17
C PHE A 4 3.04 15.42 -1.94
N ARG A 5 3.81 14.36 -2.05
CA ARG A 5 4.96 14.26 -2.92
C ARG A 5 4.89 12.98 -3.75
N GLU A 6 5.47 13.02 -4.92
CA GLU A 6 5.58 11.84 -5.78
C GLU A 6 6.77 10.96 -5.36
N SER A 7 6.64 9.67 -5.59
CA SER A 7 7.78 8.76 -5.42
C SER A 7 8.85 9.04 -6.48
N ALA A 8 10.11 9.06 -6.05
CA ALA A 8 11.24 9.11 -6.97
C ALA A 8 11.60 7.73 -7.58
N ILE A 9 10.94 6.65 -7.12
CA ILE A 9 11.26 5.28 -7.49
C ILE A 9 10.17 4.68 -8.38
N ILE A 10 8.91 4.78 -7.95
CA ILE A 10 7.75 4.17 -8.61
C ILE A 10 6.89 5.27 -9.23
N PRO A 11 6.75 5.34 -10.56
CA PRO A 11 5.89 6.31 -11.22
C PRO A 11 4.44 6.25 -10.71
N ASP A 12 3.78 7.41 -10.61
CA ASP A 12 2.40 7.61 -10.18
C ASP A 12 2.11 7.32 -8.69
N LEU A 13 3.05 6.72 -7.94
CA LEU A 13 2.91 6.54 -6.51
C LEU A 13 3.07 7.89 -5.80
N LYS A 14 2.11 8.21 -4.91
CA LYS A 14 2.11 9.47 -4.15
C LYS A 14 2.07 9.20 -2.65
N ILE A 15 2.78 10.04 -1.91
CA ILE A 15 2.86 9.99 -0.45
C ILE A 15 2.19 11.25 0.09
N PHE A 16 1.21 11.10 0.97
CA PHE A 16 0.45 12.19 1.58
C PHE A 16 0.85 12.36 3.03
N GLU A 17 0.98 13.61 3.43
CA GLU A 17 1.29 14.04 4.78
C GLU A 17 0.14 14.95 5.26
N PRO A 18 -0.92 14.38 5.86
CA PRO A 18 -2.08 15.14 6.27
C PRO A 18 -1.77 16.09 7.43
N SER A 19 -2.46 17.22 7.49
CA SER A 19 -2.36 18.11 8.64
C SER A 19 -3.03 17.51 9.87
N ILE A 20 -2.30 17.44 10.97
CA ILE A 20 -2.78 16.93 12.26
C ILE A 20 -3.03 18.12 13.18
N PHE A 21 -4.27 18.31 13.60
CA PHE A 21 -4.66 19.37 14.56
C PHE A 21 -4.79 18.76 15.96
N ARG A 22 -3.97 19.25 16.90
CA ARG A 22 -3.93 18.73 18.28
C ARG A 22 -4.35 19.77 19.29
N ASP A 23 -5.15 19.35 20.29
CA ASP A 23 -5.48 20.15 21.46
C ASP A 23 -5.60 19.25 22.70
N HIS A 24 -6.08 19.81 23.84
CA HIS A 24 -6.23 19.08 25.10
C HIS A 24 -7.23 17.89 25.05
N ARG A 25 -8.03 17.76 24.01
CA ARG A 25 -8.99 16.65 23.79
C ARG A 25 -8.41 15.51 22.97
N GLY A 26 -7.28 15.74 22.27
CA GLY A 26 -6.67 14.79 21.36
C GLY A 26 -6.32 15.38 20.01
N GLU A 27 -6.59 14.64 18.93
CA GLU A 27 -6.23 15.06 17.59
C GLU A 27 -7.41 14.94 16.60
N TYR A 28 -7.41 15.80 15.61
CA TYR A 28 -8.29 15.76 14.45
C TYR A 28 -7.45 15.73 13.18
N VAL A 29 -7.79 14.82 12.26
CA VAL A 29 -7.14 14.67 10.97
C VAL A 29 -8.21 14.45 9.91
N GLU A 30 -8.20 15.25 8.85
CA GLU A 30 -8.95 14.93 7.64
C GLU A 30 -8.15 13.88 6.85
N THR A 31 -8.74 12.70 6.68
CA THR A 31 -8.07 11.57 6.01
C THR A 31 -8.49 11.42 4.56
N PHE A 32 -9.56 12.07 4.16
CA PHE A 32 -10.03 12.11 2.78
C PHE A 32 -11.09 13.20 2.58
N ASN A 33 -10.94 13.96 1.52
CA ASN A 33 -12.04 14.70 0.91
C ASN A 33 -11.89 14.63 -0.62
N ARG A 34 -12.99 14.69 -1.33
CA ARG A 34 -13.02 14.44 -2.77
C ARG A 34 -12.23 15.48 -3.58
N ASP A 35 -12.19 16.72 -3.12
CA ASP A 35 -11.60 17.82 -3.87
C ASP A 35 -10.07 17.82 -3.76
N ASP A 36 -9.51 17.58 -2.56
CA ASP A 36 -8.07 17.53 -2.31
C ASP A 36 -7.43 16.21 -2.76
N TYR A 37 -8.21 15.10 -2.83
CA TYR A 37 -7.75 13.77 -3.22
C TYR A 37 -8.19 13.38 -4.64
N ARG A 38 -8.22 14.37 -5.52
CA ARG A 38 -8.57 14.17 -6.93
C ARG A 38 -7.33 13.82 -7.73
N PHE A 39 -7.24 12.56 -8.14
CA PHE A 39 -6.11 12.05 -8.92
C PHE A 39 -6.56 11.66 -10.32
N THR A 40 -5.61 11.77 -11.25
CA THR A 40 -5.81 11.43 -12.66
C THR A 40 -4.92 10.25 -13.00
N ARG A 41 -5.48 9.26 -13.70
CA ARG A 41 -4.71 8.17 -14.28
C ARG A 41 -3.85 8.67 -15.44
N PRO A 42 -2.85 7.91 -15.91
CA PRO A 42 -2.06 8.27 -17.09
C PRO A 42 -2.88 8.52 -18.36
N ASP A 43 -4.04 7.90 -18.48
CA ASP A 43 -4.98 8.09 -19.60
C ASP A 43 -5.86 9.36 -19.49
N GLY A 44 -5.66 10.16 -18.45
CA GLY A 44 -6.41 11.39 -18.19
C GLY A 44 -7.73 11.20 -17.43
N THR A 45 -8.15 9.97 -17.10
CA THR A 45 -9.37 9.71 -16.36
C THR A 45 -9.17 9.95 -14.85
N THR A 46 -10.21 10.45 -14.17
CA THR A 46 -10.17 10.66 -12.72
C THR A 46 -10.30 9.33 -11.98
N ILE A 47 -9.50 9.16 -10.91
CA ILE A 47 -9.63 8.02 -10.00
C ILE A 47 -10.75 8.34 -9.01
N GLU A 48 -11.81 7.53 -9.03
CA GLU A 48 -12.89 7.57 -8.06
C GLU A 48 -12.74 6.37 -7.10
N PHE A 49 -12.83 6.62 -5.79
CA PHE A 49 -12.81 5.55 -4.80
C PHE A 49 -14.24 5.08 -4.52
N VAL A 50 -14.48 3.78 -4.61
CA VAL A 50 -15.80 3.16 -4.54
C VAL A 50 -15.97 2.16 -3.40
N GLU A 51 -14.87 1.80 -2.72
CA GLU A 51 -14.88 0.84 -1.62
C GLU A 51 -13.87 1.25 -0.54
N ASP A 52 -14.26 1.08 0.71
CA ASP A 52 -13.43 1.28 1.90
C ASP A 52 -13.35 -0.01 2.70
N ASP A 53 -12.13 -0.47 2.97
CA ASP A 53 -11.88 -1.65 3.76
C ASP A 53 -10.97 -1.37 4.95
N ILE A 54 -11.13 -2.17 6.00
CA ILE A 54 -10.24 -2.19 7.14
C ILE A 54 -9.79 -3.64 7.41
N SER A 55 -8.49 -3.86 7.54
CA SER A 55 -7.96 -5.11 8.07
C SER A 55 -7.28 -4.89 9.42
N ARG A 56 -7.50 -5.82 10.34
CA ARG A 56 -6.75 -5.88 11.59
C ARG A 56 -5.66 -6.93 11.47
N SER A 57 -4.43 -6.58 11.82
CA SER A 57 -3.30 -7.51 11.90
C SER A 57 -2.68 -7.45 13.29
N HIS A 58 -2.43 -8.62 13.88
CA HIS A 58 -1.64 -8.70 15.11
C HIS A 58 -0.16 -8.42 14.81
N THR A 59 0.58 -7.98 15.80
CA THR A 59 2.04 -7.84 15.72
C THR A 59 2.66 -9.11 15.14
N GLY A 60 3.60 -8.95 14.20
CA GLY A 60 4.31 -10.06 13.57
C GLY A 60 3.63 -10.62 12.30
N VAL A 61 2.40 -10.20 11.99
CA VAL A 61 1.70 -10.63 10.76
C VAL A 61 2.21 -9.83 9.56
N LEU A 62 2.49 -10.54 8.47
CA LEU A 62 2.74 -9.96 7.15
C LEU A 62 1.62 -10.39 6.19
N ARG A 63 1.08 -9.45 5.44
CA ARG A 63 0.11 -9.66 4.36
C ARG A 63 0.65 -9.07 3.09
N GLY A 64 0.70 -9.86 2.03
CA GLY A 64 1.19 -9.39 0.72
C GLY A 64 2.27 -10.28 0.11
N LEU A 65 2.75 -9.89 -1.06
CA LEU A 65 2.40 -8.68 -1.81
C LEU A 65 1.27 -8.99 -2.79
N HIS A 66 0.20 -8.21 -2.74
CA HIS A 66 -0.97 -8.41 -3.60
C HIS A 66 -1.25 -7.19 -4.46
N GLY A 67 -1.69 -7.42 -5.68
CA GLY A 67 -2.09 -6.36 -6.61
C GLY A 67 -2.95 -6.88 -7.75
N ASP A 68 -3.45 -5.96 -8.55
CA ASP A 68 -4.15 -6.21 -9.81
C ASP A 68 -3.95 -5.03 -10.76
N ASP A 69 -4.31 -5.18 -12.02
CA ASP A 69 -4.00 -4.21 -13.08
C ASP A 69 -4.98 -3.03 -13.16
N ARG A 70 -5.98 -2.94 -12.27
CA ARG A 70 -7.04 -1.93 -12.36
C ARG A 70 -7.20 -1.09 -11.11
N THR A 71 -6.93 -1.68 -9.94
CA THR A 71 -7.27 -1.08 -8.66
C THR A 71 -6.19 -0.12 -8.18
N TRP A 72 -6.54 1.15 -8.06
CA TRP A 72 -5.78 2.13 -7.29
C TRP A 72 -6.20 2.08 -5.83
N LYS A 73 -5.25 2.21 -4.93
CA LYS A 73 -5.51 2.14 -3.48
C LYS A 73 -4.92 3.35 -2.77
N LEU A 74 -5.72 4.01 -1.95
CA LEU A 74 -5.23 4.99 -0.97
C LEU A 74 -5.22 4.32 0.40
N VAL A 75 -4.03 4.11 0.95
CA VAL A 75 -3.83 3.31 2.16
C VAL A 75 -3.28 4.13 3.31
N GLN A 76 -3.61 3.73 4.55
CA GLN A 76 -3.07 4.31 5.78
C GLN A 76 -3.14 3.34 6.96
N CYS A 77 -2.32 3.59 7.98
CA CYS A 77 -2.41 2.91 9.27
C CYS A 77 -3.23 3.78 10.25
N LEU A 78 -4.46 3.34 10.57
CA LEU A 78 -5.36 4.06 11.48
C LEU A 78 -4.95 3.91 12.94
N HIS A 79 -4.36 2.76 13.30
CA HIS A 79 -3.90 2.44 14.64
C HIS A 79 -2.72 1.47 14.55
N GLY A 80 -1.76 1.59 15.46
CA GLY A 80 -0.56 0.76 15.48
C GLY A 80 0.55 1.29 14.58
N ALA A 81 1.38 0.38 14.05
CA ALA A 81 2.48 0.73 13.14
C ALA A 81 2.77 -0.42 12.18
N ILE A 82 3.06 -0.08 10.94
CA ILE A 82 3.39 -1.03 9.90
C ILE A 82 4.62 -0.62 9.10
N HIS A 83 5.36 -1.60 8.64
CA HIS A 83 6.30 -1.48 7.53
C HIS A 83 5.52 -1.83 6.26
N PHE A 84 5.24 -0.85 5.42
CA PHE A 84 4.45 -0.98 4.21
C PHE A 84 5.36 -0.98 2.99
N VAL A 85 5.17 -1.92 2.08
CA VAL A 85 6.00 -2.05 0.87
C VAL A 85 5.10 -2.01 -0.36
N VAL A 86 5.55 -1.30 -1.38
CA VAL A 86 4.98 -1.30 -2.73
C VAL A 86 6.05 -1.74 -3.71
N VAL A 87 5.70 -2.65 -4.62
CA VAL A 87 6.55 -3.11 -5.71
C VAL A 87 5.86 -2.85 -7.05
N ASP A 88 6.58 -2.28 -8.00
CA ASP A 88 6.04 -2.05 -9.35
C ASP A 88 6.10 -3.34 -10.17
N MET A 89 4.92 -3.87 -10.52
CA MET A 89 4.81 -5.10 -11.32
C MET A 89 4.37 -4.82 -12.77
N ARG A 90 4.27 -3.55 -13.16
CA ARG A 90 3.94 -3.13 -14.53
C ARG A 90 5.12 -3.38 -15.45
N ILE A 91 4.99 -4.34 -16.37
CA ILE A 91 6.11 -4.80 -17.20
C ILE A 91 6.73 -3.70 -18.08
N ASP A 92 5.94 -2.74 -18.50
CA ASP A 92 6.38 -1.61 -19.34
C ASP A 92 6.86 -0.40 -18.50
N SER A 93 6.87 -0.52 -17.17
CA SER A 93 7.34 0.55 -16.28
C SER A 93 8.87 0.60 -16.24
N PRO A 94 9.48 1.79 -16.26
CA PRO A 94 10.92 1.94 -16.01
C PRO A 94 11.33 1.51 -14.59
N ALA A 95 10.34 1.33 -13.70
CA ALA A 95 10.52 0.85 -12.32
C ALA A 95 10.10 -0.62 -12.14
N TYR A 96 9.92 -1.39 -13.23
CA TYR A 96 9.52 -2.80 -13.13
C TYR A 96 10.40 -3.55 -12.13
N ARG A 97 9.76 -4.22 -11.16
CA ARG A 97 10.38 -4.93 -10.02
C ARG A 97 11.18 -4.06 -9.06
N ARG A 98 11.12 -2.74 -9.16
CA ARG A 98 11.62 -1.87 -8.08
C ARG A 98 10.57 -1.74 -7.00
N TRP A 99 11.03 -1.56 -5.77
CA TRP A 99 10.15 -1.40 -4.61
C TRP A 99 10.50 -0.18 -3.79
N GLN A 100 9.55 0.25 -2.97
CA GLN A 100 9.75 1.29 -1.98
C GLN A 100 9.01 0.92 -0.69
N ALA A 101 9.67 1.15 0.45
CA ALA A 101 9.11 0.93 1.77
C ALA A 101 8.73 2.24 2.45
N PHE A 102 7.75 2.14 3.35
CA PHE A 102 7.19 3.24 4.13
C PHE A 102 6.94 2.79 5.57
N HIS A 103 7.25 3.66 6.51
CA HIS A 103 6.76 3.51 7.89
C HIS A 103 5.44 4.28 8.01
N LEU A 104 4.33 3.56 8.22
CA LEU A 104 3.01 4.15 8.42
C LEU A 104 2.52 3.80 9.82
N ASP A 105 2.07 4.81 10.56
CA ASP A 105 1.58 4.62 11.93
C ASP A 105 0.48 5.62 12.32
N ASP A 106 -0.07 5.42 13.51
CA ASP A 106 -1.08 6.28 14.10
C ASP A 106 -0.55 7.63 14.60
N GLN A 107 0.74 7.92 14.46
CA GLN A 107 1.33 9.21 14.84
C GLN A 107 1.60 10.08 13.61
N ASN A 108 2.18 9.51 12.55
CA ASN A 108 2.50 10.25 11.35
C ASN A 108 1.29 10.43 10.42
N ARG A 109 0.28 9.55 10.49
CA ARG A 109 -0.94 9.58 9.66
C ARG A 109 -0.67 9.59 8.15
N HIS A 110 0.56 9.27 7.75
CA HIS A 110 0.90 9.27 6.33
C HIS A 110 0.02 8.29 5.55
N GLN A 111 -0.23 8.65 4.29
CA GLN A 111 -1.00 7.82 3.37
C GLN A 111 -0.19 7.59 2.10
N VAL A 112 -0.45 6.48 1.42
CA VAL A 112 0.19 6.14 0.15
C VAL A 112 -0.88 5.85 -0.88
N LEU A 113 -0.83 6.56 -2.02
CA LEU A 113 -1.60 6.20 -3.21
C LEU A 113 -0.78 5.20 -4.01
N VAL A 114 -1.27 3.97 -4.06
CA VAL A 114 -0.67 2.84 -4.78
C VAL A 114 -1.30 2.74 -6.16
N PRO A 115 -0.53 2.83 -7.25
CA PRO A 115 -1.04 2.67 -8.61
C PRO A 115 -1.52 1.24 -8.90
N ALA A 116 -2.47 1.11 -9.81
CA ALA A 116 -2.81 -0.17 -10.43
C ALA A 116 -1.57 -0.82 -11.06
N GLY A 117 -1.48 -2.13 -11.06
CA GLY A 117 -0.32 -2.90 -11.51
C GLY A 117 0.83 -2.98 -10.50
N CYS A 118 0.71 -2.32 -9.33
CA CYS A 118 1.67 -2.46 -8.24
C CYS A 118 1.20 -3.49 -7.22
N GLY A 119 2.12 -4.36 -6.77
CA GLY A 119 1.92 -5.20 -5.60
C GLY A 119 2.17 -4.40 -4.33
N ASN A 120 1.38 -4.66 -3.30
CA ASN A 120 1.59 -4.02 -2.00
C ASN A 120 1.40 -5.00 -0.86
N GLY A 121 2.07 -4.75 0.26
CA GLY A 121 1.97 -5.54 1.47
C GLY A 121 2.44 -4.78 2.69
N HIS A 122 2.13 -5.33 3.85
CA HIS A 122 2.57 -4.73 5.11
C HIS A 122 2.96 -5.78 6.15
N TYR A 123 3.97 -5.46 6.91
CA TYR A 123 4.33 -6.14 8.15
C TYR A 123 3.84 -5.32 9.34
N ALA A 124 3.10 -5.93 10.26
CA ALA A 124 2.59 -5.28 11.46
C ALA A 124 3.68 -5.23 12.54
N ILE A 125 4.35 -4.08 12.68
CA ILE A 125 5.33 -3.81 13.73
C ILE A 125 4.65 -3.81 15.09
N ARG A 126 3.46 -3.21 15.16
CA ARG A 126 2.52 -3.28 16.30
C ARG A 126 1.17 -3.72 15.77
N THR A 127 0.33 -4.36 16.60
CA THR A 127 -1.07 -4.66 16.23
C THR A 127 -1.70 -3.42 15.62
N CYS A 128 -2.22 -3.55 14.39
CA CYS A 128 -2.65 -2.41 13.59
C CYS A 128 -4.05 -2.54 13.04
N LEU A 129 -4.63 -1.39 12.71
CA LEU A 129 -5.78 -1.24 11.82
C LEU A 129 -5.27 -0.58 10.54
N PHE A 130 -5.22 -1.35 9.46
CA PHE A 130 -4.83 -0.91 8.14
C PHE A 130 -6.08 -0.65 7.31
N SER A 131 -6.23 0.59 6.83
CA SER A 131 -7.36 1.04 6.02
C SER A 131 -6.91 1.29 4.60
N TYR A 132 -7.78 0.97 3.64
CA TYR A 132 -7.55 1.23 2.24
C TYR A 132 -8.84 1.53 1.49
N LYS A 133 -8.83 2.65 0.75
CA LYS A 133 -9.85 2.99 -0.24
C LYS A 133 -9.43 2.37 -1.57
N GLN A 134 -10.39 1.85 -2.31
CA GLN A 134 -10.16 1.19 -3.58
C GLN A 134 -10.97 1.84 -4.70
N SER A 135 -10.34 2.00 -5.88
CA SER A 135 -11.03 2.51 -7.07
C SER A 135 -11.91 1.47 -7.77
N GLU A 136 -11.74 0.21 -7.43
CA GLU A 136 -12.53 -0.91 -7.91
C GLU A 136 -13.06 -1.72 -6.73
N ARG A 137 -14.21 -2.36 -6.88
CA ARG A 137 -14.73 -3.27 -5.86
C ARG A 137 -13.86 -4.52 -5.78
N TYR A 138 -13.62 -4.98 -4.57
CA TYR A 138 -12.90 -6.23 -4.35
C TYR A 138 -13.65 -7.39 -4.97
N SER A 139 -13.01 -8.06 -5.92
CA SER A 139 -13.59 -9.17 -6.69
C SER A 139 -13.06 -10.56 -6.30
N GLY A 140 -12.31 -10.64 -5.20
CA GLY A 140 -11.75 -11.88 -4.68
C GLY A 140 -10.25 -12.07 -4.99
N ALA A 141 -9.60 -12.89 -4.17
CA ALA A 141 -8.16 -13.15 -4.26
C ALA A 141 -7.73 -13.77 -5.60
N ALA A 142 -8.62 -14.51 -6.28
CA ALA A 142 -8.35 -15.13 -7.57
C ALA A 142 -8.13 -14.10 -8.71
N ASN A 143 -8.60 -12.86 -8.53
CA ASN A 143 -8.45 -11.78 -9.49
C ASN A 143 -7.26 -10.85 -9.17
N GLN A 144 -6.41 -11.27 -8.25
CA GLN A 144 -5.20 -10.55 -7.89
C GLN A 144 -3.98 -11.43 -8.14
N PHE A 145 -2.91 -10.83 -8.60
CA PHE A 145 -1.61 -11.49 -8.54
C PHE A 145 -1.08 -11.48 -7.09
N THR A 146 -0.21 -12.45 -6.81
CA THR A 146 0.54 -12.52 -5.56
C THR A 146 2.02 -12.62 -5.88
N VAL A 147 2.81 -11.74 -5.29
CA VAL A 147 4.26 -11.79 -5.34
C VAL A 147 4.75 -12.30 -4.00
N ARG A 148 5.68 -13.25 -4.01
CA ARG A 148 6.28 -13.78 -2.79
C ARG A 148 6.96 -12.65 -2.01
N TRP A 149 6.63 -12.53 -0.72
CA TRP A 149 7.07 -11.42 0.13
C TRP A 149 8.61 -11.31 0.23
N ASN A 150 9.32 -12.44 0.27
CA ASN A 150 10.77 -12.56 0.35
C ASN A 150 11.40 -13.09 -0.94
N ASP A 151 10.84 -12.77 -2.09
CA ASP A 151 11.41 -13.13 -3.38
C ASP A 151 12.85 -12.64 -3.50
N PRO A 152 13.83 -13.52 -3.76
CA PRO A 152 15.23 -13.16 -3.77
C PRO A 152 15.60 -12.18 -4.89
N SER A 153 14.84 -12.14 -5.99
CA SER A 153 15.07 -11.22 -7.10
C SER A 153 14.65 -9.78 -6.78
N LEU A 154 13.78 -9.59 -5.79
CA LEU A 154 13.35 -8.27 -5.31
C LEU A 154 14.26 -7.76 -4.18
N ALA A 155 14.82 -8.67 -3.38
CA ALA A 155 15.66 -8.34 -2.23
C ALA A 155 15.04 -7.26 -1.31
N ILE A 156 13.73 -7.41 -1.00
CA ILE A 156 13.01 -6.45 -0.14
C ILE A 156 13.54 -6.56 1.28
N GLU A 157 13.92 -5.43 1.85
CA GLU A 157 14.42 -5.32 3.23
C GLU A 157 13.25 -5.27 4.23
N TRP A 158 12.76 -6.44 4.63
CA TRP A 158 11.76 -6.54 5.69
C TRP A 158 12.42 -6.49 7.07
N PRO A 159 11.78 -5.85 8.08
CA PRO A 159 12.30 -5.84 9.46
C PRO A 159 11.99 -7.14 10.21
N VAL A 160 11.92 -8.26 9.52
CA VAL A 160 11.56 -9.58 10.06
C VAL A 160 12.05 -10.69 9.13
N ASP A 161 12.49 -11.80 9.71
CA ASP A 161 12.94 -12.98 8.96
C ASP A 161 11.86 -14.08 8.88
N ASP A 162 10.98 -14.17 9.89
CA ASP A 162 9.94 -15.21 9.98
C ASP A 162 8.59 -14.61 10.43
N PRO A 163 7.85 -13.97 9.51
CA PRO A 163 6.54 -13.39 9.82
C PRO A 163 5.43 -14.45 9.86
N THR A 164 4.34 -14.12 10.55
CA THR A 164 3.09 -14.88 10.45
C THR A 164 2.40 -14.59 9.12
N LEU A 165 2.20 -15.63 8.31
CA LEU A 165 1.65 -15.56 6.95
C LEU A 165 0.33 -16.31 6.82
N SER A 166 -0.50 -15.88 5.88
CA SER A 166 -1.60 -16.69 5.34
C SER A 166 -1.04 -17.84 4.48
N GLU A 167 -1.87 -18.85 4.22
CA GLU A 167 -1.49 -19.94 3.29
C GLU A 167 -1.21 -19.41 1.89
N ARG A 168 -2.00 -18.44 1.41
CA ARG A 168 -1.79 -17.76 0.13
C ARG A 168 -0.39 -17.14 0.05
N ASP A 169 0.01 -16.38 1.08
CA ASP A 169 1.27 -15.66 1.08
C ASP A 169 2.47 -16.59 1.25
N ARG A 170 2.28 -17.68 2.01
CA ARG A 170 3.30 -18.72 2.23
C ARG A 170 3.57 -19.52 0.96
N SER A 171 2.53 -19.82 0.18
CA SER A 171 2.61 -20.65 -1.03
C SER A 171 2.87 -19.85 -2.31
N ALA A 172 3.04 -18.53 -2.22
CA ALA A 172 3.32 -17.69 -3.38
C ALA A 172 4.62 -18.13 -4.08
N PRO A 173 4.60 -18.34 -5.41
CA PRO A 173 5.79 -18.73 -6.16
C PRO A 173 6.80 -17.60 -6.28
N ASP A 174 8.05 -17.94 -6.52
CA ASP A 174 9.08 -16.98 -6.89
C ASP A 174 8.76 -16.35 -8.27
N LEU A 175 9.19 -15.12 -8.46
CA LEU A 175 9.06 -14.46 -9.75
C LEU A 175 9.95 -15.15 -10.80
N PRO A 176 9.49 -15.24 -12.05
CA PRO A 176 10.35 -15.76 -13.13
C PRO A 176 11.58 -14.86 -13.30
N PRO A 177 12.70 -15.37 -13.85
CA PRO A 177 13.84 -14.54 -14.22
C PRO A 177 13.42 -13.30 -15.02
N LEU A 178 14.21 -12.22 -14.92
CA LEU A 178 14.02 -11.07 -15.79
C LEU A 178 14.23 -11.48 -17.25
N PRO A 179 13.44 -10.97 -18.19
CA PRO A 179 13.59 -11.29 -19.61
C PRO A 179 14.93 -10.82 -20.19
#